data_c1706aa54671b3f7520f66bd99b54b3c
#
_entry.id   c1706aa54671b3f7520f66bd99b54b3c
#
_cell.length_a   1.000
_cell.length_b   1.000
_cell.length_c   1.000
_cell.angle_alpha   90.00
_cell.angle_beta   90.00
_cell.angle_gamma   90.00
#
_symmetry.space_group_name_H-M   'P 1'
#
loop_
_entity.id
_entity.type
_entity.pdbx_description
1 polymer ?
#
loop_
_entity_poly.entity_id
_entity_poly.type
_entity_poly.pdbx_seq_one_letter_code
_entity_poly.pdbx_strand_id
1 'polypeptide(L)'
;MRFPGATHRVITCKSVAEAKAAVDTARRILKQLGVELHPQKTRITHVQEGFEFLGYKIKRGQRQMHLPESMIRSQARQGALYAYPKEKSIRRFMDQVRQRTKRTLPLKTEELIPELNPLLRGWGEYYKRVHVRQLFNRLDRWILRRIWSHRFKRWRKAGWRWLPRRKLYGEYGLVRLAGLIPSLAF
;
A
#
# COMPACT_ATOMS: atom_id res chain seq x y z
N MET A 1 -15.74 19.18 24.83
CA MET A 1 -14.55 19.12 23.96
C MET A 1 -14.64 17.92 23.04
N ARG A 2 -14.82 18.11 21.73
CA ARG A 2 -14.77 17.03 20.75
C ARG A 2 -13.31 16.79 20.41
N PHE A 3 -12.77 15.65 20.72
CA PHE A 3 -11.48 15.21 20.18
C PHE A 3 -11.68 14.80 18.72
N PRO A 4 -11.19 15.55 17.74
CA PRO A 4 -11.28 15.18 16.33
C PRO A 4 -10.14 14.20 16.04
N GLY A 5 -10.45 12.92 16.08
CA GLY A 5 -9.49 11.89 15.67
C GLY A 5 -9.97 10.51 16.05
N ALA A 6 -10.53 9.78 15.08
CA ALA A 6 -10.80 8.36 15.26
C ALA A 6 -9.48 7.65 15.53
N THR A 7 -9.14 7.41 16.80
CA THR A 7 -7.98 6.60 17.18
C THR A 7 -8.26 5.15 16.81
N HIS A 8 -7.49 4.63 15.87
CA HIS A 8 -7.53 3.23 15.50
C HIS A 8 -6.59 2.45 16.41
N ARG A 9 -7.10 1.43 17.09
CA ARG A 9 -6.30 0.56 17.97
C ARG A 9 -6.52 -0.90 17.58
N VAL A 10 -5.50 -1.71 17.75
CA VAL A 10 -5.55 -3.18 17.62
C VAL A 10 -4.98 -3.77 18.89
N ILE A 11 -5.73 -4.71 19.48
CA ILE A 11 -5.30 -5.49 20.63
C ILE A 11 -5.20 -6.93 20.16
N THR A 12 -4.05 -7.56 20.39
CA THR A 12 -3.82 -8.97 20.05
C THR A 12 -4.05 -9.83 21.27
N CYS A 13 -4.87 -10.87 21.13
CA CYS A 13 -5.25 -11.79 22.20
C CYS A 13 -4.99 -13.23 21.76
N LYS A 14 -4.75 -14.12 22.71
CA LYS A 14 -4.52 -15.55 22.45
C LYS A 14 -5.81 -16.34 22.29
N SER A 15 -6.89 -15.87 22.91
CA SER A 15 -8.20 -16.54 22.89
C SER A 15 -9.35 -15.54 22.68
N VAL A 16 -10.51 -16.05 22.27
CA VAL A 16 -11.73 -15.25 22.13
C VAL A 16 -12.22 -14.70 23.49
N ALA A 17 -12.04 -15.48 24.55
CA ALA A 17 -12.41 -15.06 25.91
C ALA A 17 -11.56 -13.85 26.34
N GLU A 18 -10.24 -13.91 26.12
CA GLU A 18 -9.31 -12.80 26.38
C GLU A 18 -9.66 -11.56 25.54
N ALA A 19 -10.03 -11.75 24.26
CA ALA A 19 -10.43 -10.66 23.39
C ALA A 19 -11.71 -9.96 23.87
N LYS A 20 -12.71 -10.71 24.36
CA LYS A 20 -13.92 -10.14 24.97
C LYS A 20 -13.58 -9.35 26.23
N ALA A 21 -12.81 -9.92 27.14
CA ALA A 21 -12.36 -9.24 28.36
C ALA A 21 -11.57 -7.94 28.06
N ALA A 22 -10.74 -7.96 27.02
CA ALA A 22 -10.00 -6.77 26.56
C ALA A 22 -10.92 -5.66 26.05
N VAL A 23 -12.00 -6.03 25.30
CA VAL A 23 -13.01 -5.05 24.84
C VAL A 23 -13.76 -4.44 26.03
N ASP A 24 -14.16 -5.25 27.03
CA ASP A 24 -14.87 -4.75 28.19
C ASP A 24 -13.98 -3.85 29.06
N THR A 25 -12.71 -4.22 29.23
CA THR A 25 -11.72 -3.37 29.91
C THR A 25 -11.50 -2.05 29.17
N ALA A 26 -11.34 -2.09 27.85
CA ALA A 26 -11.20 -0.89 27.03
C ALA A 26 -12.44 0.01 27.13
N ARG A 27 -13.65 -0.59 27.09
CA ARG A 27 -14.91 0.15 27.25
C ARG A 27 -14.97 0.86 28.59
N ARG A 28 -14.61 0.18 29.67
CA ARG A 28 -14.60 0.75 31.04
C ARG A 28 -13.63 1.93 31.15
N ILE A 29 -12.40 1.77 30.66
CA ILE A 29 -11.36 2.82 30.72
C ILE A 29 -11.80 4.02 29.86
N LEU A 30 -12.26 3.81 28.64
CA LEU A 30 -12.67 4.89 27.75
C LEU A 30 -13.88 5.64 28.28
N LYS A 31 -14.83 4.96 28.94
CA LYS A 31 -15.99 5.60 29.59
C LYS A 31 -15.54 6.58 30.69
N GLN A 32 -14.50 6.24 31.46
CA GLN A 32 -13.92 7.15 32.48
C GLN A 32 -13.32 8.42 31.84
N LEU A 33 -12.88 8.33 30.58
CA LEU A 33 -12.33 9.45 29.81
C LEU A 33 -13.38 10.20 28.98
N GLY A 34 -14.67 9.87 29.13
CA GLY A 34 -15.77 10.46 28.36
C GLY A 34 -15.77 10.06 26.87
N VAL A 35 -15.11 8.95 26.51
CA VAL A 35 -15.04 8.44 25.13
C VAL A 35 -15.73 7.10 25.03
N GLU A 36 -16.51 6.90 23.99
CA GLU A 36 -17.19 5.62 23.73
C GLU A 36 -16.59 4.85 22.55
N LEU A 37 -16.56 3.52 22.67
CA LEU A 37 -16.23 2.64 21.56
C LEU A 37 -17.33 2.66 20.52
N HIS A 38 -16.99 2.91 19.27
CA HIS A 38 -17.96 2.90 18.18
C HIS A 38 -18.43 1.45 17.90
N PRO A 39 -19.73 1.12 18.08
CA PRO A 39 -20.22 -0.26 18.05
C PRO A 39 -19.91 -0.98 16.71
N GLN A 40 -20.14 -0.29 15.58
CA GLN A 40 -19.94 -0.88 14.25
C GLN A 40 -18.46 -0.96 13.81
N LYS A 41 -17.56 -0.23 14.49
CA LYS A 41 -16.13 -0.21 14.13
C LYS A 41 -15.27 -1.07 15.07
N THR A 42 -15.82 -1.49 16.20
CA THR A 42 -15.15 -2.39 17.16
C THR A 42 -15.51 -3.83 16.81
N ARG A 43 -14.51 -4.62 16.41
CA ARG A 43 -14.71 -6.00 15.98
C ARG A 43 -13.66 -6.91 16.58
N ILE A 44 -14.09 -8.08 17.02
CA ILE A 44 -13.21 -9.21 17.32
C ILE A 44 -13.12 -10.03 16.02
N THR A 45 -11.94 -10.21 15.50
CA THR A 45 -11.72 -10.92 14.24
C THR A 45 -10.62 -11.94 14.41
N HIS A 46 -10.81 -13.14 13.89
CA HIS A 46 -9.77 -14.16 13.90
C HIS A 46 -8.69 -13.83 12.87
N VAL A 47 -7.42 -14.01 13.23
CA VAL A 47 -6.27 -13.64 12.38
C VAL A 47 -6.23 -14.39 11.05
N GLN A 48 -6.88 -15.56 10.95
CA GLN A 48 -7.01 -16.33 9.71
C GLN A 48 -7.96 -15.68 8.71
N GLU A 49 -9.02 -15.00 9.18
CA GLU A 49 -9.94 -14.25 8.32
C GLU A 49 -9.27 -12.99 7.78
N GLY A 50 -8.37 -12.43 8.58
CA GLY A 50 -7.65 -11.19 8.30
C GLY A 50 -8.49 -9.96 8.63
N PHE A 51 -7.80 -8.85 8.83
CA PHE A 51 -8.43 -7.57 9.14
C PHE A 51 -7.70 -6.41 8.45
N GLU A 52 -8.40 -5.28 8.35
CA GLU A 52 -7.85 -4.06 7.79
C GLU A 52 -7.49 -3.09 8.92
N PHE A 53 -6.26 -2.57 8.89
CA PHE A 53 -5.77 -1.60 9.85
C PHE A 53 -4.85 -0.59 9.18
N LEU A 54 -5.11 0.72 9.37
CA LEU A 54 -4.30 1.82 8.83
C LEU A 54 -3.91 1.65 7.35
N GLY A 55 -4.84 1.21 6.51
CA GLY A 55 -4.57 1.04 5.09
C GLY A 55 -3.86 -0.27 4.71
N TYR A 56 -3.55 -1.11 5.69
CA TYR A 56 -3.03 -2.45 5.49
C TYR A 56 -4.16 -3.49 5.59
N LYS A 57 -4.01 -4.56 4.88
CA LYS A 57 -4.72 -5.83 5.09
C LYS A 57 -3.74 -6.81 5.71
N ILE A 58 -4.07 -7.30 6.91
CA ILE A 58 -3.25 -8.21 7.69
C ILE A 58 -3.95 -9.56 7.74
N LYS A 59 -3.27 -10.63 7.39
CA LYS A 59 -3.82 -11.98 7.37
C LYS A 59 -2.73 -13.01 7.69
N ARG A 60 -3.10 -14.10 8.35
CA ARG A 60 -2.24 -15.27 8.51
C ARG A 60 -2.19 -16.05 7.21
N GLY A 61 -0.99 -16.42 6.76
CA GLY A 61 -0.81 -17.20 5.55
C GLY A 61 -1.38 -18.60 5.71
N GLN A 62 -2.30 -18.96 4.82
CA GLN A 62 -2.72 -20.33 4.58
C GLN A 62 -2.15 -20.79 3.24
N ARG A 63 -1.96 -22.10 3.07
CA ARG A 63 -1.39 -22.72 1.85
C ARG A 63 -2.18 -22.41 0.57
N GLN A 64 -3.44 -21.92 0.71
CA GLN A 64 -4.33 -21.50 -0.36
C GLN A 64 -4.80 -20.06 -0.09
N MET A 65 -3.93 -19.09 -0.27
CA MET A 65 -4.39 -17.72 -0.32
C MET A 65 -4.83 -17.41 -1.75
N HIS A 66 -6.12 -17.21 -1.96
CA HIS A 66 -6.67 -16.51 -3.12
C HIS A 66 -6.32 -15.02 -3.02
N LEU A 67 -5.04 -14.71 -3.11
CA LEU A 67 -4.60 -13.41 -3.58
C LEU A 67 -4.65 -13.49 -5.11
N PRO A 68 -4.89 -12.37 -5.82
CA PRO A 68 -4.79 -12.40 -7.27
C PRO A 68 -3.48 -13.10 -7.63
N GLU A 69 -3.53 -14.11 -8.46
CA GLU A 69 -2.42 -14.99 -8.86
C GLU A 69 -1.13 -14.26 -9.25
N SER A 70 -1.28 -12.98 -9.62
CA SER A 70 -0.20 -12.06 -9.90
C SER A 70 0.58 -11.57 -8.66
N MET A 71 0.11 -11.82 -7.44
CA MET A 71 0.73 -11.31 -6.20
C MET A 71 1.42 -12.37 -5.37
N ILE A 72 1.19 -13.67 -5.59
CA ILE A 72 1.72 -14.73 -4.74
C ILE A 72 2.44 -15.79 -5.54
N ARG A 73 3.71 -15.60 -5.76
CA ARG A 73 4.66 -16.70 -5.96
C ARG A 73 5.82 -16.65 -4.96
N SER A 74 5.70 -15.95 -3.85
CA SER A 74 6.62 -16.14 -2.72
C SER A 74 5.99 -17.17 -1.79
N GLN A 75 6.71 -18.24 -1.52
CA GLN A 75 6.34 -19.30 -0.59
C GLN A 75 5.84 -18.72 0.72
N ALA A 76 4.52 -18.61 0.86
CA ALA A 76 3.89 -18.22 2.11
C ALA A 76 4.21 -19.31 3.12
N ARG A 77 5.12 -19.04 4.06
CA ARG A 77 5.39 -19.95 5.17
C ARG A 77 4.09 -20.13 5.94
N GLN A 78 3.67 -21.39 6.09
CA GLN A 78 2.45 -21.75 6.80
C GLN A 78 2.48 -21.13 8.21
N GLY A 79 1.47 -20.34 8.56
CA GLY A 79 1.38 -19.70 9.87
C GLY A 79 2.00 -18.31 10.00
N ALA A 80 2.74 -17.79 9.01
CA ALA A 80 3.30 -16.45 9.08
C ALA A 80 2.22 -15.36 8.87
N LEU A 81 2.40 -14.22 9.51
CA LEU A 81 1.56 -13.04 9.30
C LEU A 81 2.02 -12.27 8.07
N TYR A 82 1.09 -11.96 7.20
CA TYR A 82 1.32 -11.14 6.01
C TYR A 82 0.57 -9.82 6.13
N ALA A 83 1.28 -8.74 5.88
CA ALA A 83 0.71 -7.42 5.74
C ALA A 83 0.97 -6.91 4.32
N TYR A 84 -0.03 -6.29 3.70
CA TYR A 84 0.08 -5.69 2.37
C TYR A 84 -0.92 -4.53 2.24
N PRO A 85 -0.71 -3.60 1.29
CA PRO A 85 -1.62 -2.49 1.08
C PRO A 85 -3.01 -2.99 0.68
N LYS A 86 -4.06 -2.42 1.28
CA LYS A 86 -5.42 -2.75 0.86
C LYS A 86 -5.71 -2.27 -0.55
N GLU A 87 -6.59 -2.98 -1.25
CA GLU A 87 -6.89 -2.72 -2.65
C GLU A 87 -7.36 -1.28 -2.91
N LYS A 88 -8.20 -0.73 -2.04
CA LYS A 88 -8.65 0.66 -2.12
C LYS A 88 -7.47 1.64 -2.11
N SER A 89 -6.43 1.38 -1.31
CA SER A 89 -5.22 2.22 -1.25
C SER A 89 -4.41 2.13 -2.55
N ILE A 90 -4.26 0.91 -3.10
CA ILE A 90 -3.58 0.69 -4.39
C ILE A 90 -4.34 1.40 -5.50
N ARG A 91 -5.66 1.24 -5.59
CA ARG A 91 -6.50 1.92 -6.60
C ARG A 91 -6.36 3.43 -6.51
N ARG A 92 -6.49 4.01 -5.30
CA ARG A 92 -6.33 5.46 -5.08
C ARG A 92 -4.95 5.96 -5.52
N PHE A 93 -3.89 5.24 -5.19
CA PHE A 93 -2.54 5.56 -5.65
C PHE A 93 -2.45 5.55 -7.19
N MET A 94 -2.95 4.48 -7.82
CA MET A 94 -2.97 4.39 -9.29
C MET A 94 -3.79 5.52 -9.93
N ASP A 95 -4.90 5.92 -9.34
CA ASP A 95 -5.72 7.02 -9.85
C ASP A 95 -4.98 8.36 -9.75
N GLN A 96 -4.27 8.60 -8.65
CA GLN A 96 -3.43 9.80 -8.51
C GLN A 96 -2.30 9.84 -9.55
N VAL A 97 -1.65 8.69 -9.82
CA VAL A 97 -0.66 8.58 -10.91
C VAL A 97 -1.30 8.83 -12.27
N ARG A 98 -2.50 8.27 -12.54
CA ARG A 98 -3.25 8.49 -13.79
C ARG A 98 -3.54 9.97 -14.01
N GLN A 99 -3.99 10.68 -12.97
CA GLN A 99 -4.29 12.11 -13.05
C GLN A 99 -3.06 12.93 -13.47
N ARG A 100 -1.90 12.66 -12.84
CA ARG A 100 -0.64 13.37 -13.13
C ARG A 100 0.01 12.96 -14.45
N THR A 101 -0.37 11.83 -15.02
CA THR A 101 0.17 11.32 -16.28
C THR A 101 -0.86 11.28 -17.40
N LYS A 102 -1.85 12.19 -17.37
CA LYS A 102 -2.82 12.35 -18.48
C LYS A 102 -2.08 12.80 -19.74
N ARG A 103 -2.47 12.26 -20.91
CA ARG A 103 -1.88 12.65 -22.20
C ARG A 103 -2.15 14.09 -22.59
N THR A 104 -3.22 14.65 -22.06
CA THR A 104 -3.65 16.03 -22.32
C THR A 104 -2.83 17.08 -21.57
N LEU A 105 -2.08 16.67 -20.53
CA LEU A 105 -1.25 17.61 -19.80
C LEU A 105 -0.06 18.09 -20.66
N PRO A 106 0.19 19.40 -20.75
CA PRO A 106 1.26 19.98 -21.57
C PRO A 106 2.65 19.92 -20.90
N LEU A 107 2.86 18.97 -19.98
CA LEU A 107 4.13 18.86 -19.24
C LEU A 107 5.18 18.11 -20.06
N LYS A 108 6.42 18.56 -20.00
CA LYS A 108 7.58 17.81 -20.48
C LYS A 108 7.96 16.73 -19.45
N THR A 109 8.80 15.77 -19.85
CA THR A 109 9.23 14.68 -18.96
C THR A 109 9.98 15.21 -17.74
N GLU A 110 10.77 16.27 -17.94
CA GLU A 110 11.57 16.96 -16.93
C GLU A 110 10.72 17.61 -15.84
N GLU A 111 9.53 18.05 -16.19
CA GLU A 111 8.55 18.68 -15.28
C GLU A 111 7.64 17.62 -14.63
N LEU A 112 7.26 16.60 -15.40
CA LEU A 112 6.36 15.55 -14.95
C LEU A 112 6.96 14.69 -13.81
N ILE A 113 8.25 14.35 -13.91
CA ILE A 113 8.89 13.44 -12.95
C ILE A 113 9.02 14.07 -11.55
N PRO A 114 9.48 15.32 -11.40
CA PRO A 114 9.46 16.01 -10.11
C PRO A 114 8.07 16.11 -9.46
N GLU A 115 7.01 16.33 -10.24
CA GLU A 115 5.63 16.33 -9.72
C GLU A 115 5.13 14.94 -9.29
N LEU A 116 5.65 13.88 -9.94
CA LEU A 116 5.23 12.52 -9.64
C LEU A 116 5.98 11.93 -8.44
N ASN A 117 7.24 12.29 -8.26
CA ASN A 117 8.14 11.72 -7.26
C ASN A 117 7.64 11.84 -5.81
N PRO A 118 7.08 12.97 -5.33
CA PRO A 118 6.55 13.08 -3.97
C PRO A 118 5.46 12.04 -3.70
N LEU A 119 4.56 11.81 -4.66
CA LEU A 119 3.52 10.79 -4.55
C LEU A 119 4.12 9.38 -4.49
N LEU A 120 5.08 9.07 -5.39
CA LEU A 120 5.72 7.75 -5.44
C LEU A 120 6.50 7.48 -4.15
N ARG A 121 7.29 8.46 -3.70
CA ARG A 121 8.08 8.36 -2.47
C ARG A 121 7.19 8.22 -1.25
N GLY A 122 6.21 9.09 -1.06
CA GLY A 122 5.34 9.06 0.12
C GLY A 122 4.58 7.74 0.24
N TRP A 123 4.00 7.24 -0.86
CA TRP A 123 3.28 5.97 -0.86
C TRP A 123 4.24 4.77 -0.72
N GLY A 124 5.38 4.81 -1.39
CA GLY A 124 6.39 3.76 -1.31
C GLY A 124 7.03 3.65 0.07
N GLU A 125 7.41 4.77 0.69
CA GLU A 125 7.96 4.82 2.06
C GLU A 125 6.98 4.25 3.08
N TYR A 126 5.68 4.55 2.95
CA TYR A 126 4.65 4.05 3.85
C TYR A 126 4.52 2.53 3.81
N TYR A 127 4.64 1.92 2.61
CA TYR A 127 4.40 0.48 2.43
C TYR A 127 5.68 -0.36 2.30
N LYS A 128 6.88 0.21 2.19
CA LYS A 128 8.13 -0.53 1.89
C LYS A 128 8.51 -1.65 2.86
N ARG A 129 8.00 -1.59 4.11
CA ARG A 129 8.33 -2.54 5.17
C ARG A 129 7.45 -3.80 5.21
N VAL A 130 6.48 -3.91 4.32
CA VAL A 130 5.58 -5.06 4.25
C VAL A 130 5.78 -5.88 2.97
N HIS A 131 4.99 -6.90 2.73
CA HIS A 131 5.17 -7.85 1.63
C HIS A 131 4.78 -7.23 0.26
N VAL A 132 5.53 -6.25 -0.21
CA VAL A 132 5.18 -5.44 -1.40
C VAL A 132 6.10 -5.59 -2.59
N ARG A 133 7.19 -6.36 -2.51
CA ARG A 133 8.21 -6.44 -3.59
C ARG A 133 7.61 -6.73 -4.96
N GLN A 134 6.72 -7.70 -5.06
CA GLN A 134 6.06 -8.04 -6.33
C GLN A 134 5.11 -6.93 -6.80
N LEU A 135 4.33 -6.35 -5.87
CA LEU A 135 3.45 -5.23 -6.15
C LEU A 135 4.25 -4.01 -6.66
N PHE A 136 5.33 -3.66 -5.99
CA PHE A 136 6.18 -2.52 -6.37
C PHE A 136 6.80 -2.72 -7.75
N ASN A 137 7.33 -3.90 -8.05
CA ASN A 137 7.85 -4.21 -9.38
C ASN A 137 6.77 -4.11 -10.49
N ARG A 138 5.51 -4.48 -10.17
CA ARG A 138 4.39 -4.35 -11.10
C ARG A 138 4.00 -2.89 -11.29
N LEU A 139 3.93 -2.12 -10.20
CA LEU A 139 3.61 -0.69 -10.24
C LEU A 139 4.71 0.10 -10.96
N ASP A 140 5.99 -0.18 -10.71
CA ASP A 140 7.11 0.46 -11.42
C ASP A 140 6.98 0.27 -12.94
N ARG A 141 6.71 -0.96 -13.39
CA ARG A 141 6.50 -1.25 -14.81
C ARG A 141 5.28 -0.53 -15.38
N TRP A 142 4.23 -0.40 -14.59
CA TRP A 142 3.03 0.31 -14.97
C TRP A 142 3.25 1.82 -15.04
N ILE A 143 3.96 2.42 -14.07
CA ILE A 143 4.33 3.84 -14.03
C ILE A 143 5.15 4.20 -15.27
N LEU A 144 6.16 3.41 -15.61
CA LEU A 144 6.95 3.61 -16.83
C LEU A 144 6.06 3.66 -18.08
N ARG A 145 5.11 2.73 -18.22
CA ARG A 145 4.15 2.74 -19.33
C ARG A 145 3.27 3.99 -19.34
N ARG A 146 2.89 4.51 -18.16
CA ARG A 146 2.14 5.77 -18.05
C ARG A 146 2.95 6.95 -18.54
N ILE A 147 4.22 7.07 -18.13
CA ILE A 147 5.15 8.14 -18.55
C ILE A 147 5.36 8.07 -20.06
N TRP A 148 5.61 6.91 -20.61
CA TRP A 148 5.75 6.73 -22.07
C TRP A 148 4.47 7.12 -22.80
N SER A 149 3.31 6.70 -22.32
CA SER A 149 2.02 7.07 -22.90
C SER A 149 1.80 8.59 -22.85
N HIS A 150 2.16 9.26 -21.78
CA HIS A 150 2.11 10.71 -21.67
C HIS A 150 3.04 11.39 -22.68
N ARG A 151 4.31 10.99 -22.72
CA ARG A 151 5.34 11.61 -23.59
C ARG A 151 5.07 11.40 -25.09
N PHE A 152 4.71 10.19 -25.48
CA PHE A 152 4.57 9.81 -26.91
C PHE A 152 3.11 9.80 -27.38
N LYS A 153 2.15 10.10 -26.50
CA LYS A 153 0.70 10.10 -26.79
C LYS A 153 0.18 8.74 -27.33
N ARG A 154 0.93 7.66 -27.16
CA ARG A 154 0.65 6.29 -27.64
C ARG A 154 0.75 5.27 -26.49
N TRP A 155 -0.06 4.20 -26.54
CA TRP A 155 -0.01 3.12 -25.55
C TRP A 155 0.98 2.01 -25.87
N ARG A 156 1.24 1.74 -27.15
CA ARG A 156 2.01 0.57 -27.60
C ARG A 156 3.42 0.95 -28.05
N LYS A 157 4.40 0.15 -27.65
CA LYS A 157 5.80 0.03 -28.15
C LYS A 157 6.62 1.32 -28.29
N ALA A 158 6.12 2.48 -27.85
CA ALA A 158 6.70 3.80 -28.17
C ALA A 158 7.55 4.26 -27.02
N GLY A 159 8.20 3.78 -26.26
CA GLY A 159 8.91 4.50 -25.19
C GLY A 159 10.26 3.91 -24.83
N TRP A 160 10.36 2.60 -24.75
CA TRP A 160 11.59 1.97 -24.26
C TRP A 160 12.82 2.21 -25.13
N ARG A 161 12.64 2.43 -26.42
CA ARG A 161 13.73 2.68 -27.37
C ARG A 161 14.23 4.11 -27.32
N TRP A 162 13.32 5.10 -27.24
CA TRP A 162 13.62 6.53 -27.25
C TRP A 162 13.81 7.12 -25.86
N LEU A 163 13.15 6.54 -24.85
CA LEU A 163 13.25 6.96 -23.47
C LEU A 163 13.45 5.71 -22.58
N PRO A 164 14.67 5.14 -22.56
CA PRO A 164 14.94 3.90 -21.83
C PRO A 164 14.80 4.11 -20.32
N ARG A 165 14.51 3.02 -19.61
CA ARG A 165 14.37 3.04 -18.14
C ARG A 165 15.56 3.65 -17.43
N ARG A 166 16.79 3.36 -17.93
CA ARG A 166 18.03 3.92 -17.39
C ARG A 166 18.00 5.43 -17.37
N LYS A 167 17.49 6.05 -18.45
CA LYS A 167 17.37 7.50 -18.55
C LYS A 167 16.34 8.04 -17.55
N LEU A 168 15.17 7.40 -17.43
CA LEU A 168 14.13 7.82 -16.50
C LEU A 168 14.58 7.75 -15.03
N TYR A 169 15.23 6.68 -14.63
CA TYR A 169 15.71 6.51 -13.26
C TYR A 169 17.00 7.28 -12.96
N GLY A 170 17.93 7.33 -13.91
CA GLY A 170 19.24 7.97 -13.74
C GLY A 170 19.22 9.48 -13.98
N GLU A 171 18.88 9.90 -15.20
CA GLU A 171 18.98 11.32 -15.58
C GLU A 171 17.79 12.14 -15.05
N TYR A 172 16.57 11.63 -15.16
CA TYR A 172 15.37 12.34 -14.69
C TYR A 172 15.05 12.08 -13.22
N GLY A 173 15.75 11.18 -12.55
CA GLY A 173 15.59 10.91 -11.13
C GLY A 173 14.24 10.34 -10.72
N LEU A 174 13.57 9.58 -11.61
CA LEU A 174 12.30 8.94 -11.28
C LEU A 174 12.46 8.01 -10.08
N VAL A 175 11.61 8.14 -9.08
CA VAL A 175 11.60 7.25 -7.92
C VAL A 175 11.16 5.85 -8.34
N ARG A 176 11.98 4.85 -8.01
CA ARG A 176 11.66 3.44 -8.18
C ARG A 176 11.12 2.87 -6.87
N LEU A 177 9.86 2.44 -6.85
CA LEU A 177 9.21 1.90 -5.65
C LEU A 177 9.97 0.68 -5.10
N ALA A 178 10.34 -0.25 -5.96
CA ALA A 178 11.11 -1.42 -5.57
C ALA A 178 12.49 -1.09 -4.99
N GLY A 179 13.06 0.05 -5.36
CA GLY A 179 14.32 0.56 -4.82
C GLY A 179 14.20 1.13 -3.39
N LEU A 180 12.99 1.46 -2.93
CA LEU A 180 12.75 1.93 -1.57
C LEU A 180 12.72 0.78 -0.54
N ILE A 181 12.56 -0.46 -1.00
CA ILE A 181 12.55 -1.62 -0.09
C ILE A 181 13.95 -1.80 0.47
N PRO A 182 14.13 -1.76 1.80
CA PRO A 182 15.43 -1.98 2.38
C PRO A 182 15.98 -3.36 1.94
N SER A 183 17.22 -3.38 1.47
CA SER A 183 17.96 -4.62 1.35
C SER A 183 18.16 -5.15 2.76
N LEU A 184 17.66 -6.36 3.01
CA LEU A 184 18.04 -7.08 4.22
C LEU A 184 19.56 -7.27 4.12
N ALA A 185 20.32 -6.47 4.87
CA ALA A 185 21.70 -6.82 5.18
C ALA A 185 21.60 -8.06 6.07
N PHE A 186 21.97 -9.21 5.52
CA PHE A 186 22.26 -10.42 6.26
C PHE A 186 23.70 -10.37 6.71
#